data_ddd6db9a118359b70ef47930e87e6399
#
_entry.id   ddd6db9a118359b70ef47930e87e6399
#
_cell.length_a   1.000
_cell.length_b   1.000
_cell.length_c   1.000
_cell.angle_alpha   90.00
_cell.angle_beta   90.00
_cell.angle_gamma   90.00
#
_symmetry.space_group_name_H-M   'P 1'
#
loop_
_entity.id
_entity.type
_entity.pdbx_description
1 polymer ?
#
loop_
_entity_poly.entity_id
_entity_poly.type
_entity_poly.pdbx_seq_one_letter_code
_entity_poly.pdbx_strand_id
1 'polypeptide(L)'
;MNDYTREDILQLVEEEDVAFIRLQFTDIFGTMKNMAVTVSQLEKALDNRCMFDASSIEGVSGEMDTDMYLYPDLNTFEIFPWRPQQGKVARLICDVYKKDGTPYEGDPRHVLKRAIARASEMGYTLNAGPECEFFLFHTDEDGLPTTLTHEQGGYFDVGPLDFGENARRDMVLTLEDMGFEILSSHHEIAPAQHEIDFRYDEALVTADNLMTFKMVVKTIAKRHGLHATFMPKPRIETYGSGMHVNLSLEKDGINVFQDKEDANGLSREGYYFIGGLMKHMKATTCITNPTVNSYKRFVPGYEAPVYMGWSSKTRGPLIRVPSGKGENTRIELRSPDAAANPYLALAVLLEAGLDGIRNKIMPPACIDEDIQKMSRERREELGIKELPRSLKEAVEELEKDELVLDTLGKELAEKIMDAQRTEYHDYCMQVTDWEIAKYLYRL
;
A
#
# COMPACT_ATOMS: atom_id res chain seq x y z
N MET A 1 2.18 20.84 2.70
CA MET A 1 0.78 20.71 2.23
C MET A 1 0.26 22.08 1.86
N ASN A 2 -0.45 22.20 0.75
CA ASN A 2 -1.19 23.40 0.45
C ASN A 2 -2.40 23.43 1.40
N ASP A 3 -2.67 24.59 2.03
CA ASP A 3 -3.85 24.77 2.90
C ASP A 3 -4.92 25.51 2.08
N TYR A 4 -5.48 24.81 1.08
CA TYR A 4 -6.43 25.41 0.15
C TYR A 4 -7.78 25.65 0.81
N THR A 5 -8.25 26.88 0.67
CA THR A 5 -9.65 27.24 0.97
C THR A 5 -10.55 26.92 -0.23
N ARG A 6 -11.86 26.97 -0.01
CA ARG A 6 -12.85 26.85 -1.09
C ARG A 6 -12.63 27.91 -2.18
N GLU A 7 -12.33 29.11 -1.78
CA GLU A 7 -12.11 30.26 -2.65
C GLU A 7 -10.86 30.05 -3.52
N ASP A 8 -9.79 29.47 -2.94
CA ASP A 8 -8.57 29.12 -3.68
C ASP A 8 -8.86 28.10 -4.76
N ILE A 9 -9.66 27.05 -4.47
CA ILE A 9 -10.03 26.03 -5.47
C ILE A 9 -10.85 26.66 -6.62
N LEU A 10 -11.80 27.54 -6.31
CA LEU A 10 -12.61 28.22 -7.34
C LEU A 10 -11.73 29.10 -8.23
N GLN A 11 -10.79 29.83 -7.65
CA GLN A 11 -9.85 30.66 -8.37
C GLN A 11 -8.89 29.83 -9.25
N LEU A 12 -8.29 28.78 -8.70
CA LEU A 12 -7.37 27.89 -9.44
C LEU A 12 -8.07 27.22 -10.63
N VAL A 13 -9.32 26.81 -10.47
CA VAL A 13 -10.10 26.18 -11.55
C VAL A 13 -10.34 27.15 -12.70
N GLU A 14 -10.57 28.45 -12.41
CA GLU A 14 -10.75 29.50 -13.42
C GLU A 14 -9.41 29.84 -14.10
N GLU A 15 -8.36 30.09 -13.32
CA GLU A 15 -7.02 30.48 -13.81
C GLU A 15 -6.38 29.40 -14.70
N GLU A 16 -6.59 28.13 -14.34
CA GLU A 16 -5.99 26.98 -15.00
C GLU A 16 -6.85 26.35 -16.11
N ASP A 17 -8.00 26.98 -16.48
CA ASP A 17 -8.95 26.47 -17.50
C ASP A 17 -9.37 25.02 -17.24
N VAL A 18 -9.70 24.69 -15.98
CA VAL A 18 -10.20 23.35 -15.62
C VAL A 18 -11.65 23.20 -16.06
N ALA A 19 -11.97 22.16 -16.80
CA ALA A 19 -13.32 21.86 -17.27
C ALA A 19 -14.00 20.70 -16.53
N PHE A 20 -13.21 19.76 -16.02
CA PHE A 20 -13.70 18.56 -15.32
C PHE A 20 -12.96 18.34 -14.00
N ILE A 21 -13.70 17.94 -13.00
CA ILE A 21 -13.16 17.55 -11.70
C ILE A 21 -13.50 16.06 -11.45
N ARG A 22 -12.48 15.30 -11.06
CA ARG A 22 -12.61 13.91 -10.63
C ARG A 22 -12.72 13.87 -9.12
N LEU A 23 -13.88 13.52 -8.59
CA LEU A 23 -14.08 13.20 -7.18
C LEU A 23 -13.67 11.75 -6.97
N GLN A 24 -12.47 11.53 -6.41
CA GLN A 24 -11.84 10.22 -6.28
C GLN A 24 -12.02 9.67 -4.87
N PHE A 25 -12.27 8.37 -4.77
CA PHE A 25 -12.30 7.64 -3.51
C PHE A 25 -11.78 6.20 -3.75
N THR A 26 -11.60 5.42 -2.70
CA THR A 26 -11.00 4.09 -2.81
C THR A 26 -11.92 3.06 -2.17
N ASP A 27 -12.16 1.92 -2.85
CA ASP A 27 -12.91 0.81 -2.27
C ASP A 27 -12.07 0.00 -1.27
N ILE A 28 -12.68 -0.98 -0.63
CA ILE A 28 -12.02 -1.79 0.43
C ILE A 28 -10.82 -2.59 -0.06
N PHE A 29 -10.73 -2.87 -1.36
CA PHE A 29 -9.61 -3.60 -1.98
C PHE A 29 -8.52 -2.68 -2.56
N GLY A 30 -8.60 -1.38 -2.31
CA GLY A 30 -7.59 -0.43 -2.81
C GLY A 30 -7.76 -0.09 -4.28
N THR A 31 -8.96 -0.30 -4.87
CA THR A 31 -9.25 0.15 -6.23
C THR A 31 -9.75 1.59 -6.18
N MET A 32 -9.08 2.46 -6.92
CA MET A 32 -9.53 3.86 -7.05
C MET A 32 -10.79 3.95 -7.90
N LYS A 33 -11.81 4.59 -7.37
CA LYS A 33 -13.08 4.93 -8.02
C LYS A 33 -13.17 6.44 -8.22
N ASN A 34 -14.02 6.91 -9.13
CA ASN A 34 -14.28 8.32 -9.26
C ASN A 34 -15.67 8.62 -9.83
N MET A 35 -16.21 9.76 -9.44
CA MET A 35 -17.29 10.44 -10.13
C MET A 35 -16.73 11.70 -10.79
N ALA A 36 -17.07 11.93 -12.07
CA ALA A 36 -16.66 13.14 -12.76
C ALA A 36 -17.79 14.17 -12.74
N VAL A 37 -17.46 15.40 -12.43
CA VAL A 37 -18.35 16.55 -12.53
C VAL A 37 -17.73 17.61 -13.44
N THR A 38 -18.57 18.39 -14.11
CA THR A 38 -18.11 19.59 -14.83
C THR A 38 -17.90 20.73 -13.82
N VAL A 39 -17.14 21.73 -14.22
CA VAL A 39 -16.86 22.90 -13.39
C VAL A 39 -18.15 23.62 -12.92
N SER A 40 -19.21 23.57 -13.72
CA SER A 40 -20.53 24.14 -13.35
C SER A 40 -21.16 23.44 -12.12
N GLN A 41 -20.68 22.26 -11.74
CA GLN A 41 -21.14 21.53 -10.55
C GLN A 41 -20.10 21.59 -9.40
N LEU A 42 -19.01 22.32 -9.56
CA LEU A 42 -17.94 22.38 -8.56
C LEU A 42 -18.44 22.90 -7.21
N GLU A 43 -19.22 23.97 -7.19
CA GLU A 43 -19.78 24.49 -5.94
C GLU A 43 -20.64 23.46 -5.19
N LYS A 44 -21.44 22.68 -5.93
CA LYS A 44 -22.20 21.56 -5.35
C LYS A 44 -21.27 20.51 -4.73
N ALA A 45 -20.15 20.21 -5.39
CA ALA A 45 -19.16 19.26 -4.86
C ALA A 45 -18.51 19.82 -3.59
N LEU A 46 -18.08 21.08 -3.61
CA LEU A 46 -17.47 21.73 -2.44
C LEU A 46 -18.44 21.91 -1.26
N ASP A 47 -19.75 21.92 -1.53
CA ASP A 47 -20.79 21.91 -0.50
C ASP A 47 -21.14 20.50 0.01
N ASN A 48 -20.36 19.47 -0.34
CA ASN A 48 -20.57 18.07 0.05
C ASN A 48 -21.93 17.47 -0.40
N ARG A 49 -22.45 17.93 -1.53
CA ARG A 49 -23.78 17.54 -2.04
C ARG A 49 -23.72 16.60 -3.25
N CYS A 50 -22.54 16.03 -3.55
CA CYS A 50 -22.39 15.04 -4.61
C CYS A 50 -22.73 13.65 -4.07
N MET A 51 -23.92 13.19 -4.39
CA MET A 51 -24.40 11.85 -4.05
C MET A 51 -24.08 10.86 -5.18
N PHE A 52 -23.79 9.61 -4.81
CA PHE A 52 -23.67 8.49 -5.73
C PHE A 52 -24.29 7.23 -5.14
N ASP A 53 -24.73 6.32 -6.03
CA ASP A 53 -25.19 5.00 -5.63
C ASP A 53 -23.97 4.08 -5.45
N ALA A 54 -23.75 3.63 -4.23
CA ALA A 54 -22.65 2.75 -3.88
C ALA A 54 -23.01 1.25 -3.91
N SER A 55 -24.23 0.88 -4.34
CA SER A 55 -24.72 -0.51 -4.34
C SER A 55 -23.82 -1.49 -5.10
N SER A 56 -23.11 -1.00 -6.12
CA SER A 56 -22.16 -1.78 -6.93
C SER A 56 -20.70 -1.57 -6.50
N ILE A 57 -20.44 -0.87 -5.41
CA ILE A 57 -19.10 -0.71 -4.86
C ILE A 57 -18.82 -1.85 -3.89
N GLU A 58 -17.70 -2.54 -4.11
CA GLU A 58 -17.28 -3.62 -3.23
C GLU A 58 -17.06 -3.10 -1.80
N GLY A 59 -17.63 -3.83 -0.84
CA GLY A 59 -17.64 -3.44 0.57
C GLY A 59 -18.85 -2.60 1.00
N VAL A 60 -19.65 -2.06 0.06
CA VAL A 60 -20.91 -1.38 0.35
C VAL A 60 -22.13 -2.26 0.00
N SER A 61 -21.95 -3.20 -0.91
CA SER A 61 -23.02 -4.15 -1.30
C SER A 61 -23.63 -4.85 -0.08
N GLY A 62 -24.96 -4.87 -0.02
CA GLY A 62 -25.71 -5.43 1.11
C GLY A 62 -26.20 -4.41 2.16
N GLU A 63 -25.80 -3.16 2.07
CA GLU A 63 -26.37 -2.06 2.85
C GLU A 63 -27.83 -1.81 2.47
N MET A 64 -28.65 -1.38 3.44
CA MET A 64 -30.06 -1.02 3.19
C MET A 64 -30.19 0.35 2.51
N ASP A 65 -29.27 1.28 2.77
CA ASP A 65 -29.20 2.60 2.13
C ASP A 65 -27.81 2.75 1.48
N THR A 66 -27.80 2.74 0.14
CA THR A 66 -26.56 2.81 -0.67
C THR A 66 -26.29 4.20 -1.21
N ASP A 67 -27.15 5.17 -0.90
CA ASP A 67 -26.97 6.58 -1.26
C ASP A 67 -25.87 7.19 -0.38
N MET A 68 -24.66 7.31 -0.94
CA MET A 68 -23.50 7.88 -0.27
C MET A 68 -23.13 9.24 -0.85
N TYR A 69 -22.37 10.02 -0.08
CA TYR A 69 -21.93 11.36 -0.44
C TYR A 69 -20.41 11.46 -0.45
N LEU A 70 -19.87 12.18 -1.42
CA LEU A 70 -18.45 12.47 -1.54
C LEU A 70 -18.13 13.82 -0.90
N TYR A 71 -17.25 13.82 0.08
CA TYR A 71 -16.75 14.99 0.80
C TYR A 71 -15.31 15.26 0.37
N PRO A 72 -15.07 16.23 -0.53
CA PRO A 72 -13.76 16.53 -1.07
C PRO A 72 -12.80 17.06 0.00
N ASP A 73 -11.60 16.52 0.05
CA ASP A 73 -10.48 17.08 0.79
C ASP A 73 -9.75 18.10 -0.11
N LEU A 74 -9.88 19.38 0.21
CA LEU A 74 -9.39 20.48 -0.64
C LEU A 74 -7.88 20.45 -0.82
N ASN A 75 -7.14 19.97 0.19
CA ASN A 75 -5.68 19.87 0.15
C ASN A 75 -5.17 18.82 -0.86
N THR A 76 -6.08 18.02 -1.40
CA THR A 76 -5.76 17.00 -2.41
C THR A 76 -6.05 17.47 -3.85
N PHE A 77 -6.41 18.75 -4.05
CA PHE A 77 -6.62 19.30 -5.39
C PHE A 77 -5.37 19.17 -6.24
N GLU A 78 -5.51 18.58 -7.43
CA GLU A 78 -4.40 18.33 -8.34
C GLU A 78 -4.87 18.34 -9.79
N ILE A 79 -4.11 18.99 -10.69
CA ILE A 79 -4.38 19.02 -12.14
C ILE A 79 -3.57 17.90 -12.79
N PHE A 80 -4.23 17.09 -13.63
CA PHE A 80 -3.57 15.98 -14.32
C PHE A 80 -2.68 16.45 -15.48
N PRO A 81 -1.34 16.33 -15.42
CA PRO A 81 -0.45 16.84 -16.45
C PRO A 81 -0.58 16.11 -17.80
N TRP A 82 -1.09 14.88 -17.79
CA TRP A 82 -1.29 14.08 -19.00
C TRP A 82 -2.60 14.37 -19.75
N ARG A 83 -3.40 15.32 -19.31
CA ARG A 83 -4.66 15.70 -19.96
C ARG A 83 -4.45 16.91 -20.90
N PRO A 84 -5.41 17.19 -21.79
CA PRO A 84 -5.32 18.34 -22.69
C PRO A 84 -5.05 19.65 -21.96
N GLN A 85 -4.31 20.55 -22.62
CA GLN A 85 -4.02 21.89 -22.10
C GLN A 85 -5.24 22.81 -22.12
N GLN A 86 -6.23 22.55 -22.95
CA GLN A 86 -7.54 23.23 -22.93
C GLN A 86 -8.58 22.30 -22.32
N GLY A 87 -9.40 22.85 -21.44
CA GLY A 87 -10.36 22.07 -20.67
C GLY A 87 -9.68 21.03 -19.81
N LYS A 88 -8.72 21.45 -18.99
CA LYS A 88 -7.93 20.60 -18.10
C LYS A 88 -8.82 19.77 -17.18
N VAL A 89 -8.27 18.71 -16.65
CA VAL A 89 -8.93 17.83 -15.69
C VAL A 89 -8.18 17.89 -14.38
N ALA A 90 -8.88 18.24 -13.30
CA ALA A 90 -8.37 18.16 -11.94
C ALA A 90 -9.02 17.01 -11.16
N ARG A 91 -8.47 16.70 -10.00
CA ARG A 91 -9.05 15.76 -9.04
C ARG A 91 -9.16 16.37 -7.66
N LEU A 92 -10.05 15.83 -6.85
CA LEU A 92 -10.10 15.94 -5.40
C LEU A 92 -10.27 14.53 -4.83
N ILE A 93 -9.48 14.15 -3.82
CA ILE A 93 -9.73 12.91 -3.07
C ILE A 93 -10.84 13.20 -2.07
N CYS A 94 -11.77 12.27 -1.94
CA CYS A 94 -12.95 12.41 -1.13
C CYS A 94 -13.02 11.35 -0.04
N ASP A 95 -13.52 11.74 1.11
CA ASP A 95 -14.06 10.82 2.10
C ASP A 95 -15.50 10.45 1.72
N VAL A 96 -15.95 9.26 2.11
CA VAL A 96 -17.31 8.79 1.88
C VAL A 96 -18.15 8.99 3.14
N TYR A 97 -19.34 9.58 2.95
CA TYR A 97 -20.28 9.90 4.03
C TYR A 97 -21.65 9.30 3.76
N LYS A 98 -22.37 8.96 4.83
CA LYS A 98 -23.76 8.54 4.79
C LYS A 98 -24.68 9.76 4.61
N LYS A 99 -25.94 9.50 4.27
CA LYS A 99 -26.97 10.52 4.06
C LYS A 99 -27.25 11.41 5.29
N ASP A 100 -27.04 10.88 6.48
CA ASP A 100 -27.21 11.63 7.73
C ASP A 100 -26.01 12.55 8.06
N GLY A 101 -24.98 12.59 7.21
CA GLY A 101 -23.78 13.39 7.40
C GLY A 101 -22.74 12.74 8.32
N THR A 102 -22.91 11.47 8.67
CA THR A 102 -21.87 10.71 9.39
C THR A 102 -20.89 10.08 8.41
N PRO A 103 -19.58 9.97 8.78
CA PRO A 103 -18.61 9.24 7.96
C PRO A 103 -19.06 7.78 7.75
N TYR A 104 -18.83 7.26 6.54
CA TYR A 104 -19.03 5.83 6.29
C TYR A 104 -17.91 5.02 6.91
N GLU A 105 -18.24 4.10 7.81
CA GLU A 105 -17.27 3.32 8.59
C GLU A 105 -16.47 2.34 7.71
N GLY A 106 -17.02 1.97 6.55
CA GLY A 106 -16.34 1.13 5.55
C GLY A 106 -15.42 1.89 4.59
N ASP A 107 -15.30 3.23 4.71
CA ASP A 107 -14.36 4.01 3.93
C ASP A 107 -12.91 3.77 4.43
N PRO A 108 -12.01 3.17 3.60
CA PRO A 108 -10.63 2.93 3.99
C PRO A 108 -9.88 4.18 4.44
N ARG A 109 -10.11 5.32 3.78
CA ARG A 109 -9.49 6.59 4.14
C ARG A 109 -9.94 7.06 5.52
N HIS A 110 -11.22 6.86 5.85
CA HIS A 110 -11.75 7.16 7.19
C HIS A 110 -11.18 6.22 8.26
N VAL A 111 -10.96 4.93 7.96
CA VAL A 111 -10.29 4.00 8.88
C VAL A 111 -8.90 4.50 9.25
N LEU A 112 -8.09 4.95 8.28
CA LEU A 112 -6.77 5.53 8.55
C LEU A 112 -6.87 6.81 9.38
N LYS A 113 -7.80 7.70 9.08
CA LYS A 113 -8.04 8.92 9.87
C LYS A 113 -8.36 8.61 11.34
N ARG A 114 -9.13 7.55 11.62
CA ARG A 114 -9.40 7.11 13.00
C ARG A 114 -8.13 6.62 13.71
N ALA A 115 -7.30 5.84 13.03
CA ALA A 115 -6.03 5.38 13.59
C ALA A 115 -5.08 6.56 13.86
N ILE A 116 -4.98 7.54 12.94
CA ILE A 116 -4.21 8.77 13.12
C ILE A 116 -4.73 9.58 14.32
N ALA A 117 -6.04 9.70 14.49
CA ALA A 117 -6.61 10.40 15.64
C ALA A 117 -6.20 9.75 16.96
N ARG A 118 -6.24 8.41 17.07
CA ARG A 118 -5.77 7.66 18.24
C ARG A 118 -4.27 7.86 18.51
N ALA A 119 -3.43 7.94 17.45
CA ALA A 119 -2.02 8.27 17.57
C ALA A 119 -1.82 9.68 18.11
N SER A 120 -2.59 10.65 17.60
CA SER A 120 -2.55 12.05 18.01
C SER A 120 -2.96 12.25 19.45
N GLU A 121 -3.93 11.46 19.98
CA GLU A 121 -4.30 11.45 21.42
C GLU A 121 -3.11 11.02 22.30
N MET A 122 -2.18 10.21 21.79
CA MET A 122 -0.95 9.83 22.47
C MET A 122 0.20 10.82 22.20
N GLY A 123 -0.04 11.83 21.36
CA GLY A 123 0.93 12.84 20.95
C GLY A 123 1.88 12.39 19.84
N TYR A 124 1.50 11.36 19.07
CA TYR A 124 2.33 10.84 17.97
C TYR A 124 1.75 11.18 16.59
N THR A 125 2.65 11.46 15.66
CA THR A 125 2.39 11.50 14.22
C THR A 125 3.14 10.35 13.54
N LEU A 126 2.45 9.57 12.70
CA LEU A 126 3.09 8.52 11.90
C LEU A 126 3.58 9.10 10.58
N ASN A 127 4.88 8.93 10.31
CA ASN A 127 5.46 9.11 8.99
C ASN A 127 5.66 7.75 8.33
N ALA A 128 5.31 7.66 7.05
CA ALA A 128 5.42 6.45 6.26
C ALA A 128 6.07 6.74 4.89
N GLY A 129 6.96 5.85 4.43
CA GLY A 129 7.60 5.91 3.13
C GLY A 129 7.55 4.54 2.47
N PRO A 130 6.59 4.29 1.56
CA PRO A 130 6.50 3.04 0.83
C PRO A 130 7.48 2.99 -0.33
N GLU A 131 8.13 1.84 -0.51
CA GLU A 131 8.91 1.43 -1.68
C GLU A 131 8.01 0.47 -2.47
N CYS A 132 7.38 0.94 -3.56
CA CYS A 132 6.33 0.18 -4.24
C CYS A 132 6.80 -0.30 -5.62
N GLU A 133 7.10 -1.58 -5.70
CA GLU A 133 7.56 -2.24 -6.92
C GLU A 133 6.39 -2.56 -7.87
N PHE A 134 6.70 -2.60 -9.18
CA PHE A 134 5.72 -2.92 -10.23
C PHE A 134 6.40 -3.55 -11.45
N PHE A 135 5.59 -4.21 -12.29
CA PHE A 135 6.04 -4.76 -13.55
C PHE A 135 5.49 -3.99 -14.75
N LEU A 136 6.29 -3.88 -15.81
CA LEU A 136 5.90 -3.35 -17.12
C LEU A 136 5.96 -4.46 -18.18
N PHE A 137 4.80 -4.95 -18.59
CA PHE A 137 4.68 -6.00 -19.59
C PHE A 137 4.16 -5.47 -20.93
N HIS A 138 4.40 -6.23 -22.00
CA HIS A 138 3.77 -5.97 -23.28
C HIS A 138 2.27 -6.25 -23.21
N THR A 139 1.51 -5.53 -24.02
CA THR A 139 0.15 -5.92 -24.38
C THR A 139 0.17 -6.83 -25.60
N ASP A 140 -0.87 -7.63 -25.78
CA ASP A 140 -1.06 -8.36 -27.04
C ASP A 140 -1.54 -7.46 -28.19
N GLU A 141 -1.81 -8.06 -29.35
CA GLU A 141 -2.26 -7.34 -30.56
C GLU A 141 -3.61 -6.63 -30.39
N ASP A 142 -4.44 -7.12 -29.46
CA ASP A 142 -5.73 -6.51 -29.10
C ASP A 142 -5.60 -5.47 -27.96
N GLY A 143 -4.39 -5.23 -27.44
CA GLY A 143 -4.10 -4.32 -26.33
C GLY A 143 -4.43 -4.90 -24.96
N LEU A 144 -4.65 -6.21 -24.84
CA LEU A 144 -4.91 -6.89 -23.57
C LEU A 144 -3.63 -7.10 -22.76
N PRO A 145 -3.70 -7.13 -21.43
CA PRO A 145 -2.55 -7.37 -20.58
C PRO A 145 -1.92 -8.75 -20.80
N THR A 146 -0.60 -8.82 -20.83
CA THR A 146 0.14 -10.08 -20.83
C THR A 146 1.19 -10.09 -19.71
N THR A 147 1.88 -11.21 -19.52
CA THR A 147 3.10 -11.31 -18.70
C THR A 147 4.36 -11.43 -19.56
N LEU A 148 4.26 -11.05 -20.84
CA LEU A 148 5.36 -11.15 -21.79
C LEU A 148 6.29 -9.94 -21.67
N THR A 149 7.58 -10.23 -21.66
CA THR A 149 8.65 -9.26 -21.83
C THR A 149 9.77 -9.90 -22.64
N HIS A 150 10.45 -9.14 -23.48
CA HIS A 150 11.70 -9.55 -24.12
C HIS A 150 12.93 -8.93 -23.44
N GLU A 151 12.70 -8.18 -22.36
CA GLU A 151 13.72 -7.61 -21.51
C GLU A 151 14.43 -8.69 -20.71
N GLN A 152 15.72 -8.46 -20.46
CA GLN A 152 16.60 -9.32 -19.65
C GLN A 152 17.35 -8.50 -18.60
N GLY A 153 16.89 -7.28 -18.32
CA GLY A 153 17.45 -6.42 -17.29
C GLY A 153 17.35 -7.04 -15.89
N GLY A 154 18.24 -6.62 -15.05
CA GLY A 154 18.33 -6.96 -13.64
C GLY A 154 18.58 -5.73 -12.77
N TYR A 155 18.93 -5.96 -11.52
CA TYR A 155 19.05 -4.91 -10.51
C TYR A 155 20.04 -3.81 -10.92
N PHE A 156 19.55 -2.56 -11.03
CA PHE A 156 20.30 -1.37 -11.44
C PHE A 156 20.86 -1.41 -12.86
N ASP A 157 20.38 -2.32 -13.72
CA ASP A 157 20.77 -2.29 -15.13
C ASP A 157 20.26 -1.02 -15.84
N VAL A 158 20.96 -0.63 -16.90
CA VAL A 158 20.68 0.56 -17.70
C VAL A 158 20.31 0.17 -19.13
N GLY A 159 19.77 1.13 -19.91
CA GLY A 159 19.60 0.90 -21.35
C GLY A 159 20.94 0.49 -22.03
N PRO A 160 20.96 -0.51 -22.94
CA PRO A 160 19.80 -1.09 -23.60
C PRO A 160 19.20 -2.35 -22.94
N LEU A 161 19.59 -2.72 -21.74
CA LEU A 161 19.03 -3.89 -21.04
C LEU A 161 17.68 -3.55 -20.39
N ASP A 162 17.53 -2.35 -19.87
CA ASP A 162 16.29 -1.80 -19.28
C ASP A 162 15.41 -1.17 -20.38
N PHE A 163 14.42 -1.90 -20.86
CA PHE A 163 13.46 -1.40 -21.85
C PHE A 163 12.35 -0.54 -21.26
N GLY A 164 12.17 -0.57 -19.95
CA GLY A 164 11.19 0.25 -19.23
C GLY A 164 11.68 1.67 -18.92
N GLU A 165 12.96 1.98 -19.12
CA GLU A 165 13.61 3.23 -18.73
C GLU A 165 12.85 4.48 -19.20
N ASN A 166 12.45 4.54 -20.48
CA ASN A 166 11.73 5.69 -21.02
C ASN A 166 10.35 5.87 -20.40
N ALA A 167 9.61 4.77 -20.19
CA ALA A 167 8.31 4.84 -19.54
C ALA A 167 8.46 5.26 -18.06
N ARG A 168 9.45 4.69 -17.35
CA ARG A 168 9.74 5.03 -15.97
C ARG A 168 10.19 6.49 -15.81
N ARG A 169 11.02 7.01 -16.76
CA ARG A 169 11.39 8.42 -16.80
C ARG A 169 10.17 9.34 -16.94
N ASP A 170 9.25 9.02 -17.84
CA ASP A 170 8.04 9.83 -18.03
C ASP A 170 7.10 9.72 -16.83
N MET A 171 7.08 8.58 -16.12
CA MET A 171 6.38 8.44 -14.83
C MET A 171 6.97 9.38 -13.78
N VAL A 172 8.29 9.38 -13.62
CA VAL A 172 9.00 10.27 -12.69
C VAL A 172 8.67 11.73 -12.96
N LEU A 173 8.85 12.20 -14.20
CA LEU A 173 8.56 13.59 -14.54
C LEU A 173 7.09 13.96 -14.32
N THR A 174 6.16 13.05 -14.61
CA THR A 174 4.75 13.27 -14.36
C THR A 174 4.43 13.36 -12.86
N LEU A 175 5.08 12.55 -12.03
CA LEU A 175 4.94 12.59 -10.58
C LEU A 175 5.53 13.88 -10.00
N GLU A 176 6.70 14.33 -10.49
CA GLU A 176 7.30 15.61 -10.10
C GLU A 176 6.39 16.79 -10.47
N ASP A 177 5.79 16.79 -11.67
CA ASP A 177 4.79 17.77 -12.09
C ASP A 177 3.55 17.79 -11.16
N MET A 178 3.27 16.69 -10.46
CA MET A 178 2.22 16.57 -9.45
C MET A 178 2.73 16.78 -8.01
N GLY A 179 3.90 17.36 -7.83
CA GLY A 179 4.45 17.75 -6.53
C GLY A 179 5.10 16.64 -5.73
N PHE A 180 5.35 15.46 -6.31
CA PHE A 180 6.12 14.41 -5.66
C PHE A 180 7.61 14.78 -5.60
N GLU A 181 8.25 14.54 -4.47
CA GLU A 181 9.72 14.56 -4.36
C GLU A 181 10.23 13.14 -4.61
N ILE A 182 10.75 12.90 -5.81
CA ILE A 182 11.29 11.59 -6.20
C ILE A 182 12.70 11.42 -5.66
N LEU A 183 12.95 10.31 -4.97
CA LEU A 183 14.23 9.99 -4.36
C LEU A 183 15.09 9.10 -5.24
N SER A 184 14.49 8.09 -5.84
CA SER A 184 15.16 7.15 -6.74
C SER A 184 14.21 6.54 -7.77
N SER A 185 14.79 6.02 -8.85
CA SER A 185 14.08 5.31 -9.90
C SER A 185 15.04 4.33 -10.58
N HIS A 186 14.77 3.04 -10.49
CA HIS A 186 15.69 2.01 -10.99
C HIS A 186 14.97 0.76 -11.50
N HIS A 187 15.71 -0.06 -12.25
CA HIS A 187 15.32 -1.41 -12.61
C HIS A 187 15.52 -2.35 -11.42
N GLU A 188 14.55 -3.23 -11.17
CA GLU A 188 14.60 -4.22 -10.12
C GLU A 188 15.21 -5.55 -10.56
N ILE A 189 15.27 -6.56 -9.66
CA ILE A 189 15.96 -7.83 -9.89
C ILE A 189 15.32 -8.64 -11.02
N ALA A 190 14.00 -8.66 -11.09
CA ALA A 190 13.29 -9.45 -12.10
C ALA A 190 13.19 -8.69 -13.44
N PRO A 191 13.30 -9.39 -14.58
CA PRO A 191 13.02 -8.77 -15.88
C PRO A 191 11.66 -8.10 -15.91
N ALA A 192 11.61 -6.86 -16.42
CA ALA A 192 10.45 -5.97 -16.48
C ALA A 192 9.96 -5.44 -15.09
N GLN A 193 10.74 -5.61 -14.03
CA GLN A 193 10.41 -5.09 -12.72
C GLN A 193 11.11 -3.75 -12.45
N HIS A 194 10.38 -2.81 -11.88
CA HIS A 194 10.81 -1.44 -11.66
C HIS A 194 10.38 -0.96 -10.28
N GLU A 195 11.11 0.04 -9.77
CA GLU A 195 10.80 0.74 -8.54
C GLU A 195 11.00 2.25 -8.75
N ILE A 196 10.13 3.04 -8.14
CA ILE A 196 10.25 4.51 -8.06
C ILE A 196 9.94 4.88 -6.61
N ASP A 197 10.93 5.42 -5.93
CA ASP A 197 10.82 5.86 -4.55
C ASP A 197 10.53 7.35 -4.47
N PHE A 198 9.58 7.72 -3.66
CA PHE A 198 9.28 9.11 -3.34
C PHE A 198 9.41 9.36 -1.84
N ARG A 199 9.61 10.62 -1.50
CA ARG A 199 9.81 11.02 -0.11
C ARG A 199 8.64 10.61 0.78
N TYR A 200 8.98 10.14 2.00
CA TYR A 200 8.01 9.87 3.05
C TYR A 200 7.24 11.14 3.46
N ASP A 201 6.04 10.96 3.96
CA ASP A 201 5.20 12.01 4.51
C ASP A 201 4.32 11.44 5.65
N GLU A 202 3.48 12.27 6.25
CA GLU A 202 2.46 11.79 7.19
C GLU A 202 1.57 10.72 6.55
N ALA A 203 1.12 9.79 7.36
CA ALA A 203 0.47 8.57 6.89
C ALA A 203 -0.70 8.78 5.92
N LEU A 204 -1.56 9.80 6.13
CA LEU A 204 -2.69 10.07 5.25
C LEU A 204 -2.23 10.57 3.88
N VAL A 205 -1.28 11.52 3.87
CA VAL A 205 -0.68 12.05 2.64
C VAL A 205 0.02 10.96 1.86
N THR A 206 0.78 10.11 2.56
CA THR A 206 1.47 8.96 1.95
C THR A 206 0.48 7.98 1.32
N ALA A 207 -0.63 7.67 1.97
CA ALA A 207 -1.65 6.79 1.41
C ALA A 207 -2.32 7.40 0.16
N ASP A 208 -2.67 8.69 0.19
CA ASP A 208 -3.20 9.44 -0.95
C ASP A 208 -2.19 9.48 -2.11
N ASN A 209 -0.91 9.72 -1.80
CA ASN A 209 0.19 9.71 -2.77
C ASN A 209 0.39 8.33 -3.39
N LEU A 210 0.34 7.26 -2.62
CA LEU A 210 0.50 5.90 -3.14
C LEU A 210 -0.64 5.50 -4.10
N MET A 211 -1.87 5.91 -3.81
CA MET A 211 -2.99 5.73 -4.74
C MET A 211 -2.80 6.54 -6.04
N THR A 212 -2.31 7.77 -5.92
CA THR A 212 -1.96 8.63 -7.06
C THR A 212 -0.83 8.03 -7.88
N PHE A 213 0.24 7.58 -7.23
CA PHE A 213 1.37 6.88 -7.84
C PHE A 213 0.92 5.69 -8.69
N LYS A 214 0.11 4.79 -8.12
CA LYS A 214 -0.43 3.63 -8.86
C LYS A 214 -1.23 4.04 -10.09
N MET A 215 -2.00 5.12 -10.02
CA MET A 215 -2.76 5.66 -11.15
C MET A 215 -1.83 6.24 -12.23
N VAL A 216 -0.82 7.03 -11.86
CA VAL A 216 0.16 7.61 -12.78
C VAL A 216 0.92 6.52 -13.50
N VAL A 217 1.50 5.56 -12.77
CA VAL A 217 2.26 4.44 -13.33
C VAL A 217 1.44 3.70 -14.40
N LYS A 218 0.20 3.31 -14.09
CA LYS A 218 -0.69 2.64 -15.05
C LYS A 218 -1.03 3.51 -16.26
N THR A 219 -1.27 4.81 -16.03
CA THR A 219 -1.64 5.75 -17.10
C THR A 219 -0.49 5.99 -18.05
N ILE A 220 0.72 6.23 -17.54
CA ILE A 220 1.89 6.50 -18.35
C ILE A 220 2.35 5.23 -19.07
N ALA A 221 2.36 4.06 -18.38
CA ALA A 221 2.66 2.78 -19.05
C ALA A 221 1.78 2.54 -20.27
N LYS A 222 0.46 2.78 -20.15
CA LYS A 222 -0.47 2.65 -21.28
C LYS A 222 -0.13 3.57 -22.45
N ARG A 223 0.39 4.78 -22.19
CA ARG A 223 0.82 5.72 -23.23
C ARG A 223 2.07 5.24 -23.98
N HIS A 224 2.89 4.42 -23.31
CA HIS A 224 4.06 3.75 -23.92
C HIS A 224 3.72 2.39 -24.56
N GLY A 225 2.44 2.00 -24.65
CA GLY A 225 2.03 0.70 -25.16
C GLY A 225 2.37 -0.47 -24.25
N LEU A 226 2.56 -0.18 -22.93
CA LEU A 226 2.88 -1.17 -21.92
C LEU A 226 1.69 -1.34 -20.93
N HIS A 227 1.66 -2.49 -20.28
CA HIS A 227 0.77 -2.77 -19.16
C HIS A 227 1.55 -2.76 -17.85
N ALA A 228 1.24 -1.82 -16.98
CA ALA A 228 1.78 -1.80 -15.61
C ALA A 228 0.91 -2.63 -14.68
N THR A 229 1.53 -3.52 -13.91
CA THR A 229 0.84 -4.31 -12.88
C THR A 229 1.53 -4.24 -11.53
N PHE A 230 0.73 -4.13 -10.49
CA PHE A 230 1.11 -4.23 -9.08
C PHE A 230 0.80 -5.62 -8.50
N MET A 231 0.66 -6.63 -9.36
CA MET A 231 0.45 -8.01 -8.96
C MET A 231 1.67 -8.51 -8.16
N PRO A 232 1.49 -9.08 -6.96
CA PRO A 232 2.59 -9.46 -6.08
C PRO A 232 3.54 -10.50 -6.69
N LYS A 233 3.02 -11.44 -7.48
CA LYS A 233 3.82 -12.50 -8.12
C LYS A 233 3.26 -12.82 -9.51
N PRO A 234 3.56 -12.02 -10.56
CA PRO A 234 3.02 -12.24 -11.89
C PRO A 234 3.68 -13.40 -12.65
N ARG A 235 4.91 -13.80 -12.28
CA ARG A 235 5.66 -14.88 -12.94
C ARG A 235 6.29 -15.81 -11.89
N ILE A 236 6.27 -17.11 -12.18
CA ILE A 236 6.68 -18.14 -11.22
C ILE A 236 8.18 -18.15 -10.95
N GLU A 237 8.99 -17.90 -11.97
CA GLU A 237 10.44 -18.11 -11.96
C GLU A 237 11.26 -16.87 -11.56
N THR A 238 10.59 -15.76 -11.19
CA THR A 238 11.23 -14.49 -10.89
C THR A 238 10.90 -13.99 -9.49
N TYR A 239 11.52 -12.91 -9.07
CA TYR A 239 11.13 -12.18 -7.87
C TYR A 239 9.72 -11.60 -8.04
N GLY A 240 9.04 -11.32 -6.94
CA GLY A 240 7.72 -10.67 -6.93
C GLY A 240 7.82 -9.24 -6.45
N SER A 241 6.76 -8.45 -6.65
CA SER A 241 6.69 -7.06 -6.23
C SER A 241 6.32 -6.93 -4.76
N GLY A 242 7.23 -6.33 -3.99
CA GLY A 242 6.99 -5.87 -2.62
C GLY A 242 6.41 -4.46 -2.58
N MET A 243 6.01 -4.09 -1.39
CA MET A 243 5.77 -2.72 -0.98
C MET A 243 6.37 -2.57 0.41
N HIS A 244 7.68 -2.41 0.48
CA HIS A 244 8.33 -2.19 1.77
C HIS A 244 7.84 -0.87 2.36
N VAL A 245 7.56 -0.85 3.65
CA VAL A 245 7.04 0.35 4.30
C VAL A 245 8.03 0.80 5.37
N ASN A 246 8.67 1.94 5.13
CA ASN A 246 9.48 2.63 6.11
C ASN A 246 8.56 3.40 7.06
N LEU A 247 8.71 3.22 8.36
CA LEU A 247 7.85 3.79 9.39
C LEU A 247 8.69 4.50 10.45
N SER A 248 8.25 5.68 10.86
CA SER A 248 8.76 6.38 12.04
C SER A 248 7.64 7.14 12.73
N LEU A 249 7.79 7.38 14.03
CA LEU A 249 6.90 8.24 14.78
C LEU A 249 7.59 9.54 15.17
N GLU A 250 6.83 10.62 15.11
CA GLU A 250 7.23 11.92 15.63
C GLU A 250 6.36 12.31 16.82
N LYS A 251 6.98 13.08 17.72
CA LYS A 251 6.31 13.79 18.80
C LYS A 251 6.94 15.17 18.95
N ASP A 252 6.11 16.21 18.89
CA ASP A 252 6.55 17.60 18.94
C ASP A 252 7.65 17.91 17.89
N GLY A 253 7.56 17.33 16.69
CA GLY A 253 8.52 17.50 15.60
C GLY A 253 9.84 16.73 15.77
N ILE A 254 9.92 15.83 16.76
CA ILE A 254 11.12 15.02 17.02
C ILE A 254 10.82 13.56 16.74
N ASN A 255 11.67 12.91 15.94
CA ASN A 255 11.61 11.47 15.72
C ASN A 255 11.86 10.71 17.02
N VAL A 256 10.83 10.00 17.52
CA VAL A 256 10.91 9.31 18.83
C VAL A 256 11.59 7.95 18.77
N PHE A 257 11.90 7.44 17.57
CA PHE A 257 12.60 6.15 17.44
C PHE A 257 14.10 6.25 17.68
N GLN A 258 14.67 7.47 17.65
CA GLN A 258 16.11 7.63 17.77
C GLN A 258 16.61 7.51 19.21
N ASP A 259 17.72 6.79 19.39
CA ASP A 259 18.58 6.85 20.58
C ASP A 259 20.03 6.67 20.14
N LYS A 260 20.87 7.70 20.39
CA LYS A 260 22.28 7.72 19.97
C LYS A 260 23.16 6.82 20.81
N GLU A 261 22.72 6.46 22.00
CA GLU A 261 23.47 5.61 22.95
C GLU A 261 23.16 4.13 22.77
N ASP A 262 22.04 3.82 22.06
CA ASP A 262 21.67 2.43 21.79
C ASP A 262 22.49 1.82 20.64
N ALA A 263 22.84 0.53 20.76
CA ALA A 263 23.67 -0.18 19.79
C ALA A 263 23.03 -0.24 18.38
N ASN A 264 21.69 -0.32 18.30
CA ASN A 264 20.94 -0.32 17.05
C ASN A 264 20.43 1.10 16.67
N GLY A 265 20.67 2.09 17.52
CA GLY A 265 20.20 3.46 17.32
C GLY A 265 18.72 3.66 17.63
N LEU A 266 18.06 2.72 18.32
CA LEU A 266 16.63 2.71 18.63
C LEU A 266 16.35 3.10 20.08
N SER A 267 15.36 3.97 20.25
CA SER A 267 14.76 4.25 21.55
C SER A 267 13.90 3.09 22.05
N ARG A 268 13.43 3.19 23.30
CA ARG A 268 12.45 2.23 23.84
C ARG A 268 11.15 2.24 23.07
N GLU A 269 10.68 3.40 22.65
CA GLU A 269 9.49 3.55 21.78
C GLU A 269 9.68 2.81 20.46
N GLY A 270 10.84 2.92 19.81
CA GLY A 270 11.16 2.17 18.61
C GLY A 270 11.12 0.66 18.83
N TYR A 271 11.72 0.16 19.92
CA TYR A 271 11.63 -1.26 20.27
C TYR A 271 10.20 -1.71 20.58
N TYR A 272 9.44 -0.94 21.31
CA TYR A 272 8.03 -1.26 21.63
C TYR A 272 7.18 -1.30 20.36
N PHE A 273 7.41 -0.37 19.43
CA PHE A 273 6.71 -0.34 18.15
C PHE A 273 6.99 -1.62 17.34
N ILE A 274 8.27 -2.04 17.24
CA ILE A 274 8.64 -3.33 16.63
C ILE A 274 7.95 -4.50 17.35
N GLY A 275 7.93 -4.48 18.68
CA GLY A 275 7.27 -5.51 19.51
C GLY A 275 5.79 -5.64 19.20
N GLY A 276 5.09 -4.51 19.07
CA GLY A 276 3.69 -4.45 18.70
C GLY A 276 3.44 -4.98 17.29
N LEU A 277 4.21 -4.53 16.29
CA LEU A 277 4.14 -5.06 14.93
C LEU A 277 4.33 -6.58 14.93
N MET A 278 5.35 -7.10 15.59
CA MET A 278 5.61 -8.53 15.64
C MET A 278 4.50 -9.34 16.31
N LYS A 279 3.82 -8.76 17.31
CA LYS A 279 2.69 -9.41 17.99
C LYS A 279 1.50 -9.61 17.05
N HIS A 280 1.16 -8.59 16.27
CA HIS A 280 -0.04 -8.56 15.43
C HIS A 280 0.23 -8.93 13.96
N MET A 281 1.48 -9.21 13.58
CA MET A 281 1.89 -9.35 12.18
C MET A 281 1.12 -10.43 11.42
N LYS A 282 0.79 -11.56 12.05
CA LYS A 282 0.05 -12.62 11.37
C LYS A 282 -1.36 -12.17 10.95
N ALA A 283 -2.03 -11.40 11.79
CA ALA A 283 -3.35 -10.85 11.50
C ALA A 283 -3.27 -9.72 10.47
N THR A 284 -2.29 -8.82 10.63
CA THR A 284 -2.10 -7.71 9.68
C THR A 284 -1.73 -8.18 8.29
N THR A 285 -1.14 -9.38 8.13
CA THR A 285 -0.83 -9.99 6.84
C THR A 285 -2.07 -10.14 5.95
N CYS A 286 -3.25 -10.39 6.53
CA CYS A 286 -4.53 -10.43 5.81
C CYS A 286 -4.85 -9.11 5.07
N ILE A 287 -4.35 -7.99 5.58
CA ILE A 287 -4.57 -6.63 5.04
C ILE A 287 -3.39 -6.18 4.17
N THR A 288 -2.17 -6.49 4.60
CA THR A 288 -0.95 -6.08 3.89
C THR A 288 -0.58 -6.99 2.71
N ASN A 289 -1.19 -8.17 2.65
CA ASN A 289 -0.99 -9.20 1.61
C ASN A 289 -2.36 -9.82 1.25
N PRO A 290 -3.25 -9.04 0.59
CA PRO A 290 -4.70 -9.30 0.61
C PRO A 290 -5.19 -10.34 -0.39
N THR A 291 -4.33 -10.91 -1.25
CA THR A 291 -4.75 -11.81 -2.33
C THR A 291 -4.13 -13.20 -2.24
N VAL A 292 -4.74 -14.20 -2.88
CA VAL A 292 -4.11 -15.53 -3.00
C VAL A 292 -2.74 -15.46 -3.68
N ASN A 293 -2.54 -14.49 -4.57
CA ASN A 293 -1.27 -14.28 -5.26
C ASN A 293 -0.18 -13.72 -4.34
N SER A 294 -0.53 -12.96 -3.31
CA SER A 294 0.39 -12.42 -2.30
C SER A 294 1.24 -13.52 -1.66
N TYR A 295 0.65 -14.67 -1.37
CA TYR A 295 1.31 -15.81 -0.70
C TYR A 295 2.25 -16.60 -1.63
N LYS A 296 2.14 -16.41 -2.95
CA LYS A 296 3.11 -16.94 -3.92
C LYS A 296 4.43 -16.17 -3.92
N ARG A 297 4.45 -14.97 -3.31
CA ARG A 297 5.67 -14.20 -3.04
C ARG A 297 6.42 -14.75 -1.82
N PHE A 298 5.73 -15.28 -0.81
CA PHE A 298 6.33 -15.82 0.43
C PHE A 298 6.94 -17.21 0.23
N VAL A 299 7.94 -17.29 -0.62
CA VAL A 299 8.69 -18.52 -0.91
C VAL A 299 10.16 -18.31 -0.52
N PRO A 300 10.76 -19.22 0.28
CA PRO A 300 12.19 -19.14 0.62
C PRO A 300 13.08 -19.10 -0.63
N GLY A 301 14.09 -18.21 -0.60
CA GLY A 301 15.02 -18.03 -1.73
C GLY A 301 14.66 -16.87 -2.68
N TYR A 302 13.51 -16.25 -2.51
CA TYR A 302 13.13 -14.98 -3.12
C TYR A 302 13.03 -13.92 -2.02
N GLU A 303 13.49 -12.73 -2.19
CA GLU A 303 13.76 -11.71 -1.14
C GLU A 303 12.58 -11.36 -0.20
N ALA A 304 11.40 -11.93 -0.37
CA ALA A 304 10.27 -11.74 0.52
C ALA A 304 10.51 -12.45 1.89
N PRO A 305 10.23 -11.78 3.01
CA PRO A 305 10.37 -12.36 4.33
C PRO A 305 9.29 -13.41 4.59
N VAL A 306 9.71 -14.62 4.95
CA VAL A 306 8.81 -15.71 5.37
C VAL A 306 8.79 -15.84 6.89
N TYR A 307 9.90 -15.49 7.53
CA TYR A 307 10.14 -15.70 8.95
C TYR A 307 10.00 -14.37 9.73
N MET A 308 9.31 -14.45 10.87
CA MET A 308 9.10 -13.31 11.76
C MET A 308 10.35 -13.06 12.60
N GLY A 309 11.06 -12.01 12.28
CA GLY A 309 12.25 -11.57 12.98
C GLY A 309 12.59 -10.13 12.61
N TRP A 310 13.50 -9.52 13.35
CA TRP A 310 14.01 -8.19 13.03
C TRP A 310 15.54 -8.14 13.10
N SER A 311 16.14 -7.22 12.32
CA SER A 311 17.59 -7.03 12.29
C SER A 311 17.97 -5.60 11.96
N SER A 312 19.09 -5.13 12.52
CA SER A 312 19.77 -3.91 12.09
C SER A 312 20.92 -4.17 11.09
N LYS A 313 21.22 -5.44 10.75
CA LYS A 313 22.37 -5.81 9.93
C LYS A 313 22.03 -6.54 8.64
N THR A 314 20.97 -7.34 8.63
CA THR A 314 20.61 -8.20 7.50
C THR A 314 19.29 -7.78 6.87
N ARG A 315 19.08 -8.11 5.57
CA ARG A 315 17.84 -7.80 4.83
C ARG A 315 16.82 -8.96 4.81
N GLY A 316 17.18 -10.13 5.34
CA GLY A 316 16.33 -11.33 5.33
C GLY A 316 15.13 -11.32 6.29
N PRO A 317 15.20 -10.68 7.48
CA PRO A 317 14.11 -10.62 8.42
C PRO A 317 12.92 -9.77 7.94
N LEU A 318 11.78 -9.99 8.58
CA LEU A 318 10.52 -9.28 8.38
C LEU A 318 10.64 -7.76 8.59
N ILE A 319 11.34 -7.38 9.66
CA ILE A 319 11.58 -5.97 9.99
C ILE A 319 13.08 -5.70 9.94
N ARG A 320 13.45 -4.66 9.22
CA ARG A 320 14.82 -4.15 9.17
C ARG A 320 14.87 -2.78 9.83
N VAL A 321 15.96 -2.52 10.55
CA VAL A 321 16.32 -1.18 11.02
C VAL A 321 17.44 -0.68 10.11
N PRO A 322 17.15 0.24 9.15
CA PRO A 322 18.15 0.79 8.26
C PRO A 322 19.24 1.57 9.00
N SER A 323 20.39 1.76 8.35
CA SER A 323 21.56 2.44 8.94
C SER A 323 21.38 3.95 9.18
N GLY A 324 20.27 4.53 8.75
CA GLY A 324 19.93 5.95 9.03
C GLY A 324 19.86 6.19 10.54
N LYS A 325 20.47 7.29 10.99
CA LYS A 325 20.52 7.67 12.41
C LYS A 325 19.94 9.08 12.62
N GLY A 326 19.60 9.39 13.86
CA GLY A 326 19.02 10.69 14.22
C GLY A 326 17.61 10.82 13.63
N GLU A 327 17.33 11.91 12.98
CA GLU A 327 16.03 12.18 12.34
C GLU A 327 15.63 11.15 11.30
N ASN A 328 16.61 10.45 10.71
CA ASN A 328 16.39 9.40 9.71
C ASN A 328 16.22 7.98 10.33
N THR A 329 16.13 7.87 11.65
CA THR A 329 15.89 6.58 12.32
C THR A 329 14.48 6.10 11.98
N ARG A 330 14.40 4.89 11.41
CA ARG A 330 13.14 4.29 10.97
C ARG A 330 13.21 2.78 11.05
N ILE A 331 12.09 2.15 10.94
CA ILE A 331 11.97 0.71 10.74
C ILE A 331 11.39 0.46 9.34
N GLU A 332 11.86 -0.57 8.68
CA GLU A 332 11.39 -1.02 7.37
C GLU A 332 10.66 -2.34 7.54
N LEU A 333 9.35 -2.35 7.30
CA LEU A 333 8.56 -3.57 7.24
C LEU A 333 8.56 -4.09 5.80
N ARG A 334 9.01 -5.33 5.59
CA ARG A 334 9.31 -5.89 4.27
C ARG A 334 8.26 -6.85 3.72
N SER A 335 7.28 -7.26 4.54
CA SER A 335 6.25 -8.22 4.12
C SER A 335 5.15 -7.64 3.23
N PRO A 336 4.68 -6.39 3.39
CA PRO A 336 3.58 -5.89 2.56
C PRO A 336 3.88 -6.01 1.07
N ASP A 337 2.86 -6.14 0.26
CA ASP A 337 2.97 -6.13 -1.19
C ASP A 337 2.12 -5.03 -1.84
N ALA A 338 2.38 -4.82 -3.12
CA ALA A 338 1.80 -3.73 -3.87
C ALA A 338 0.28 -3.87 -4.14
N ALA A 339 -0.33 -5.04 -3.84
CA ALA A 339 -1.78 -5.22 -3.93
C ALA A 339 -2.53 -4.63 -2.72
N ALA A 340 -1.83 -4.36 -1.61
CA ALA A 340 -2.45 -3.83 -0.40
C ALA A 340 -3.18 -2.50 -0.64
N ASN A 341 -4.31 -2.34 0.06
CA ASN A 341 -4.95 -1.03 0.23
C ASN A 341 -4.10 -0.19 1.20
N PRO A 342 -3.50 0.93 0.75
CA PRO A 342 -2.55 1.67 1.58
C PRO A 342 -3.17 2.27 2.84
N TYR A 343 -4.42 2.71 2.77
CA TYR A 343 -5.11 3.26 3.93
C TYR A 343 -5.29 2.22 5.03
N LEU A 344 -5.80 1.04 4.66
CA LEU A 344 -6.02 -0.04 5.62
C LEU A 344 -4.68 -0.59 6.13
N ALA A 345 -3.69 -0.76 5.25
CA ALA A 345 -2.37 -1.24 5.63
C ALA A 345 -1.72 -0.31 6.66
N LEU A 346 -1.67 1.00 6.41
CA LEU A 346 -1.08 1.96 7.35
C LEU A 346 -1.87 2.05 8.65
N ALA A 347 -3.21 1.94 8.62
CA ALA A 347 -4.04 1.96 9.82
C ALA A 347 -3.72 0.79 10.75
N VAL A 348 -3.70 -0.45 10.23
CA VAL A 348 -3.43 -1.64 11.06
C VAL A 348 -1.98 -1.70 11.54
N LEU A 349 -1.02 -1.22 10.74
CA LEU A 349 0.39 -1.14 11.16
C LEU A 349 0.61 -0.08 12.25
N LEU A 350 -0.04 1.07 12.14
CA LEU A 350 0.01 2.12 13.15
C LEU A 350 -0.55 1.61 14.48
N GLU A 351 -1.74 1.05 14.50
CA GLU A 351 -2.37 0.55 15.74
C GLU A 351 -1.60 -0.61 16.36
N ALA A 352 -1.05 -1.52 15.54
CA ALA A 352 -0.18 -2.59 16.03
C ALA A 352 1.06 -2.02 16.73
N GLY A 353 1.73 -1.04 16.11
CA GLY A 353 2.88 -0.37 16.73
C GLY A 353 2.52 0.39 18.01
N LEU A 354 1.39 1.11 18.02
CA LEU A 354 0.89 1.82 19.21
C LEU A 354 0.50 0.86 20.35
N ASP A 355 -0.04 -0.33 20.05
CA ASP A 355 -0.27 -1.37 21.04
C ASP A 355 1.04 -1.77 21.74
N GLY A 356 2.10 -1.91 20.93
CA GLY A 356 3.45 -2.17 21.46
C GLY A 356 3.91 -1.10 22.43
N ILE A 357 3.71 0.18 22.10
CA ILE A 357 4.09 1.32 22.96
C ILE A 357 3.21 1.36 24.22
N ARG A 358 1.88 1.27 24.07
CA ARG A 358 0.92 1.28 25.20
C ARG A 358 1.21 0.19 26.22
N ASN A 359 1.51 -1.01 25.74
CA ASN A 359 1.73 -2.20 26.57
C ASN A 359 3.20 -2.51 26.83
N LYS A 360 4.13 -1.67 26.37
CA LYS A 360 5.59 -1.82 26.53
C LYS A 360 6.10 -3.19 26.07
N ILE A 361 5.65 -3.63 24.91
CA ILE A 361 5.96 -4.95 24.35
C ILE A 361 7.35 -4.89 23.74
N MET A 362 8.32 -5.59 24.34
CA MET A 362 9.64 -5.74 23.76
C MET A 362 9.63 -6.77 22.62
N PRO A 363 10.31 -6.50 21.52
CA PRO A 363 10.49 -7.49 20.47
C PRO A 363 11.40 -8.64 20.96
N PRO A 364 11.39 -9.81 20.27
CA PRO A 364 12.40 -10.84 20.49
C PRO A 364 13.80 -10.31 20.22
N ALA A 365 14.83 -11.12 20.53
CA ALA A 365 16.21 -10.74 20.25
C ALA A 365 16.44 -10.43 18.76
N CYS A 366 17.31 -9.43 18.49
CA CYS A 366 17.76 -9.10 17.15
C CYS A 366 18.42 -10.31 16.48
N ILE A 367 18.12 -10.56 15.20
CA ILE A 367 18.66 -11.68 14.44
C ILE A 367 19.76 -11.17 13.51
N ASP A 368 21.01 -11.43 13.86
CA ASP A 368 22.18 -11.00 13.08
C ASP A 368 22.66 -12.06 12.07
N GLU A 369 22.06 -13.23 12.07
CA GLU A 369 22.34 -14.34 11.15
C GLU A 369 21.37 -14.30 9.95
N ASP A 370 21.75 -14.95 8.84
CA ASP A 370 20.86 -15.11 7.69
C ASP A 370 19.74 -16.09 8.03
N ILE A 371 18.58 -15.56 8.40
CA ILE A 371 17.41 -16.31 8.84
C ILE A 371 16.93 -17.33 7.80
N GLN A 372 17.13 -17.05 6.50
CA GLN A 372 16.71 -17.96 5.42
C GLN A 372 17.61 -19.20 5.32
N LYS A 373 18.88 -19.09 5.73
CA LYS A 373 19.85 -20.21 5.75
C LYS A 373 19.87 -20.98 7.06
N MET A 374 19.14 -20.51 8.08
CA MET A 374 19.07 -21.24 9.36
C MET A 374 18.38 -22.60 9.19
N SER A 375 18.85 -23.61 9.95
CA SER A 375 18.12 -24.87 10.06
C SER A 375 16.78 -24.67 10.79
N ARG A 376 15.86 -25.60 10.59
CA ARG A 376 14.56 -25.56 11.28
C ARG A 376 14.74 -25.60 12.80
N GLU A 377 15.63 -26.46 13.30
CA GLU A 377 15.93 -26.60 14.72
C GLU A 377 16.44 -25.28 15.30
N ARG A 378 17.33 -24.58 14.57
CA ARG A 378 17.86 -23.29 15.00
C ARG A 378 16.78 -22.22 15.09
N ARG A 379 15.84 -22.19 14.13
CA ARG A 379 14.68 -21.27 14.19
C ARG A 379 13.77 -21.59 15.36
N GLU A 380 13.49 -22.87 15.63
CA GLU A 380 12.68 -23.31 16.78
C GLU A 380 13.34 -22.92 18.11
N GLU A 381 14.66 -23.09 18.26
CA GLU A 381 15.44 -22.65 19.43
C GLU A 381 15.31 -21.14 19.69
N LEU A 382 15.32 -20.34 18.63
CA LEU A 382 15.20 -18.88 18.70
C LEU A 382 13.73 -18.41 18.81
N GLY A 383 12.76 -19.32 18.78
CA GLY A 383 11.35 -19.00 18.82
C GLY A 383 10.83 -18.24 17.59
N ILE A 384 11.53 -18.37 16.46
CA ILE A 384 11.18 -17.69 15.21
C ILE A 384 9.93 -18.33 14.61
N LYS A 385 8.87 -17.55 14.49
CA LYS A 385 7.61 -17.96 13.87
C LYS A 385 7.63 -17.65 12.37
N GLU A 386 6.71 -18.27 11.63
CA GLU A 386 6.48 -17.98 10.21
C GLU A 386 5.25 -17.11 10.03
N LEU A 387 5.25 -16.30 8.95
CA LEU A 387 4.05 -15.63 8.47
C LEU A 387 3.04 -16.65 7.94
N PRO A 388 1.74 -16.31 7.82
CA PRO A 388 0.76 -17.15 7.15
C PRO A 388 1.24 -17.55 5.76
N ARG A 389 1.00 -18.79 5.36
CA ARG A 389 1.43 -19.35 4.08
C ARG A 389 0.34 -19.30 3.00
N SER A 390 -0.85 -18.90 3.38
CA SER A 390 -2.01 -18.78 2.50
C SER A 390 -2.94 -17.67 2.95
N LEU A 391 -3.76 -17.18 2.04
CA LEU A 391 -4.81 -16.21 2.36
C LEU A 391 -5.76 -16.75 3.43
N LYS A 392 -6.08 -18.06 3.37
CA LYS A 392 -6.90 -18.71 4.38
C LYS A 392 -6.29 -18.61 5.79
N GLU A 393 -5.00 -18.96 5.94
CA GLU A 393 -4.33 -18.86 7.23
C GLU A 393 -4.30 -17.42 7.74
N ALA A 394 -4.11 -16.43 6.86
CA ALA A 394 -4.11 -15.02 7.25
C ALA A 394 -5.48 -14.56 7.73
N VAL A 395 -6.58 -14.99 7.08
CA VAL A 395 -7.94 -14.73 7.55
C VAL A 395 -8.18 -15.38 8.91
N GLU A 396 -7.75 -16.63 9.11
CA GLU A 396 -7.86 -17.33 10.40
C GLU A 396 -7.06 -16.66 11.54
N GLU A 397 -5.95 -15.99 11.22
CA GLU A 397 -5.19 -15.19 12.20
C GLU A 397 -5.86 -13.84 12.46
N LEU A 398 -6.45 -13.20 11.45
CA LEU A 398 -7.22 -11.96 11.63
C LEU A 398 -8.43 -12.17 12.55
N GLU A 399 -9.16 -13.26 12.41
CA GLU A 399 -10.31 -13.61 13.26
C GLU A 399 -9.98 -13.66 14.77
N LYS A 400 -8.72 -13.88 15.12
CA LYS A 400 -8.25 -14.04 16.50
C LYS A 400 -7.69 -12.75 17.09
N ASP A 401 -7.49 -11.72 16.28
CA ASP A 401 -6.81 -10.49 16.69
C ASP A 401 -7.80 -9.34 16.89
N GLU A 402 -8.22 -9.17 18.13
CA GLU A 402 -9.20 -8.14 18.52
C GLU A 402 -8.73 -6.72 18.18
N LEU A 403 -7.42 -6.44 18.23
CA LEU A 403 -6.88 -5.11 17.91
C LEU A 403 -7.08 -4.77 16.43
N VAL A 404 -6.73 -5.70 15.53
CA VAL A 404 -6.84 -5.48 14.09
C VAL A 404 -8.31 -5.40 13.70
N LEU A 405 -9.18 -6.26 14.28
CA LEU A 405 -10.62 -6.20 14.06
C LEU A 405 -11.22 -4.86 14.51
N ASP A 406 -10.83 -4.34 15.68
CA ASP A 406 -11.29 -3.03 16.19
C ASP A 406 -10.79 -1.88 15.32
N THR A 407 -9.56 -1.97 14.83
CA THR A 407 -8.97 -0.96 13.95
C THR A 407 -9.77 -0.81 12.66
N LEU A 408 -10.09 -1.93 12.01
CA LEU A 408 -10.91 -1.96 10.80
C LEU A 408 -12.37 -1.54 11.08
N GLY A 409 -12.88 -1.92 12.24
CA GLY A 409 -14.30 -1.91 12.55
C GLY A 409 -14.94 -3.24 12.13
N LYS A 410 -15.84 -3.72 12.97
CA LYS A 410 -16.39 -5.07 12.85
C LYS A 410 -17.01 -5.36 11.49
N GLU A 411 -17.81 -4.44 10.98
CA GLU A 411 -18.51 -4.61 9.69
C GLU A 411 -17.56 -4.69 8.52
N LEU A 412 -16.58 -3.76 8.43
CA LEU A 412 -15.58 -3.75 7.38
C LEU A 412 -14.70 -5.01 7.44
N ALA A 413 -14.28 -5.41 8.64
CA ALA A 413 -13.48 -6.62 8.84
C ALA A 413 -14.22 -7.87 8.34
N GLU A 414 -15.51 -8.02 8.67
CA GLU A 414 -16.35 -9.13 8.19
C GLU A 414 -16.44 -9.14 6.66
N LYS A 415 -16.70 -8.00 6.03
CA LYS A 415 -16.77 -7.87 4.55
C LYS A 415 -15.45 -8.24 3.88
N ILE A 416 -14.30 -7.79 4.42
CA ILE A 416 -12.97 -8.16 3.90
C ILE A 416 -12.75 -9.66 4.03
N MET A 417 -12.99 -10.23 5.20
CA MET A 417 -12.77 -11.67 5.45
C MET A 417 -13.65 -12.53 4.56
N ASP A 418 -14.91 -12.17 4.37
CA ASP A 418 -15.85 -12.93 3.52
C ASP A 418 -15.44 -12.88 2.05
N ALA A 419 -15.01 -11.73 1.54
CA ALA A 419 -14.50 -11.60 0.19
C ALA A 419 -13.22 -12.44 0.00
N GLN A 420 -12.29 -12.41 0.96
CA GLN A 420 -11.05 -13.17 0.89
C GLN A 420 -11.28 -14.69 1.05
N ARG A 421 -12.26 -15.10 1.84
CA ARG A 421 -12.70 -16.52 1.88
C ARG A 421 -13.25 -16.97 0.54
N THR A 422 -14.05 -16.12 -0.10
CA THR A 422 -14.60 -16.39 -1.44
C THR A 422 -13.47 -16.49 -2.46
N GLU A 423 -12.53 -15.54 -2.49
CA GLU A 423 -11.36 -15.58 -3.38
C GLU A 423 -10.54 -16.87 -3.19
N TYR A 424 -10.28 -17.23 -1.93
CA TYR A 424 -9.54 -18.45 -1.63
C TYR A 424 -10.29 -19.71 -2.06
N HIS A 425 -11.61 -19.76 -1.86
CA HIS A 425 -12.46 -20.86 -2.33
C HIS A 425 -12.39 -20.97 -3.86
N ASP A 426 -12.61 -19.88 -4.58
CA ASP A 426 -12.58 -19.86 -6.05
C ASP A 426 -11.22 -20.28 -6.60
N TYR A 427 -10.12 -19.85 -5.94
CA TYR A 427 -8.79 -20.33 -6.27
C TYR A 427 -8.62 -21.83 -6.07
N CYS A 428 -9.14 -22.41 -4.98
CA CYS A 428 -9.07 -23.85 -4.73
C CYS A 428 -9.88 -24.69 -5.71
N MET A 429 -10.85 -24.10 -6.39
CA MET A 429 -11.66 -24.77 -7.44
C MET A 429 -10.96 -24.79 -8.81
N GLN A 430 -9.84 -24.06 -8.97
CA GLN A 430 -9.11 -24.06 -10.24
C GLN A 430 -8.32 -25.35 -10.41
N VAL A 431 -8.36 -25.90 -11.65
CA VAL A 431 -7.45 -26.96 -12.08
C VAL A 431 -6.37 -26.33 -12.94
N THR A 432 -5.15 -26.29 -12.43
CA THR A 432 -4.04 -25.59 -13.07
C THR A 432 -3.36 -26.42 -14.15
N ASP A 433 -2.75 -25.77 -15.15
CA ASP A 433 -1.94 -26.44 -16.17
C ASP A 433 -0.82 -27.28 -15.56
N TRP A 434 -0.27 -26.84 -14.42
CA TRP A 434 0.74 -27.59 -13.66
C TRP A 434 0.17 -28.92 -13.13
N GLU A 435 -1.05 -28.95 -12.60
CA GLU A 435 -1.71 -30.17 -12.13
C GLU A 435 -1.99 -31.09 -13.29
N ILE A 436 -2.52 -30.57 -14.40
CA ILE A 436 -2.77 -31.33 -15.62
C ILE A 436 -1.48 -31.95 -16.14
N ALA A 437 -0.42 -31.17 -16.30
CA ALA A 437 0.88 -31.66 -16.78
C ALA A 437 1.48 -32.71 -15.84
N LYS A 438 1.30 -32.56 -14.52
CA LYS A 438 1.88 -33.47 -13.53
C LYS A 438 1.12 -34.77 -13.34
N TYR A 439 -0.20 -34.73 -13.37
CA TYR A 439 -1.04 -35.82 -12.92
C TYR A 439 -1.77 -36.56 -14.03
N LEU A 440 -2.11 -35.91 -15.15
CA LEU A 440 -2.99 -36.47 -16.19
C LEU A 440 -2.50 -37.84 -16.75
N TYR A 441 -1.20 -38.03 -16.85
CA TYR A 441 -0.60 -39.30 -17.34
C TYR A 441 -0.23 -40.27 -16.23
N ARG A 442 -0.24 -39.83 -14.96
CA ARG A 442 0.26 -40.67 -13.88
C ARG A 442 -0.82 -41.30 -13.02
N LEU A 443 -2.01 -40.68 -13.04
CA LEU A 443 -3.19 -41.14 -12.29
C LEU A 443 -4.33 -41.53 -13.22
#